data_e3708f189135fe5dcca1a22339990af7
#
_entry.id   e3708f189135fe5dcca1a22339990af7
#
_cell.length_a   1.000
_cell.length_b   1.000
_cell.length_c   1.000
_cell.angle_alpha   90.00
_cell.angle_beta   90.00
_cell.angle_gamma   90.00
#
_symmetry.space_group_name_H-M   'P 1'
#
loop_
_entity.id
_entity.type
_entity.pdbx_description
1 polymer ?
#
loop_
_entity_poly.entity_id
_entity_poly.type
_entity_poly.pdbx_seq_one_letter_code
_entity_poly.pdbx_strand_id
1 'polypeptide(L)'
;MKNLKLIHKVFIGLVSGIIVGALLYPMKENPIVSKYIVSGLFEFLGQGFLRLVKMIIVPLVFASLVTGTAAMNDVKKLGRIGIKTLAFFMGTTAIGIIAAIVGANILKPGAGIVLENVQKAQYVAKETDSFVKVLLNIIPTNPIEALVKGEMLQVIFFAVMTGFVITILGEKAKRLQGIFEEVNSLMLKMVSLIMELAPFGIFGLIGKTFITLGWAAMKPLASFIIVTYILLLFHGLVVYQILLRVYAKESPVAFLKKILAPMTLAFSTSSSAACIPLSLKTLKEEFNVEEKISSFTIPLGATINMDGTAIMQGVATVFIAQLYNIHLTTNDYFMVVLTAVLASIGTAGVPGVGTIMLSMVLSQVGLPLEGIGMILAVDRIVDMGRTTVNITGDLVCSDRKSTRLNSSHSRASRMPSSA
;
A
#
# COMPACT_ATOMS: atom_id res chain seq x y z
N MET A 1 14.48 -24.45 -11.57
CA MET A 1 13.85 -23.24 -11.02
C MET A 1 13.68 -22.07 -12.02
N LYS A 2 14.26 -22.11 -13.22
CA LYS A 2 14.20 -21.02 -14.22
C LYS A 2 12.77 -20.68 -14.71
N ASN A 3 11.82 -21.60 -14.68
CA ASN A 3 10.46 -21.40 -15.23
C ASN A 3 9.36 -21.14 -14.18
N LEU A 4 9.69 -21.04 -12.88
CA LEU A 4 8.71 -20.78 -11.84
C LEU A 4 8.44 -19.28 -11.72
N LYS A 5 7.14 -18.90 -11.66
CA LYS A 5 6.75 -17.52 -11.35
C LYS A 5 7.26 -17.12 -9.96
N LEU A 6 7.54 -15.83 -9.74
CA LEU A 6 8.06 -15.30 -8.47
C LEU A 6 7.24 -15.77 -7.26
N ILE A 7 5.92 -15.82 -7.39
CA ILE A 7 5.01 -16.29 -6.33
C ILE A 7 5.37 -17.70 -5.82
N HIS A 8 5.65 -18.65 -6.72
CA HIS A 8 6.01 -20.00 -6.34
C HIS A 8 7.37 -20.04 -5.63
N LYS A 9 8.33 -19.23 -6.09
CA LYS A 9 9.65 -19.11 -5.46
C LYS A 9 9.54 -18.55 -4.03
N VAL A 10 8.73 -17.50 -3.85
CA VAL A 10 8.45 -16.89 -2.54
C VAL A 10 7.79 -17.93 -1.61
N PHE A 11 6.82 -18.68 -2.10
CA PHE A 11 6.16 -19.71 -1.32
C PHE A 11 7.13 -20.86 -0.93
N ILE A 12 8.02 -21.25 -1.83
CA ILE A 12 9.10 -22.22 -1.53
C ILE A 12 10.03 -21.65 -0.44
N GLY A 13 10.44 -20.40 -0.55
CA GLY A 13 11.26 -19.72 0.47
C GLY A 13 10.57 -19.70 1.84
N LEU A 14 9.27 -19.36 1.87
CA LEU A 14 8.45 -19.38 3.08
C LEU A 14 8.38 -20.78 3.71
N VAL A 15 7.91 -21.76 2.95
CA VAL A 15 7.73 -23.13 3.44
C VAL A 15 9.04 -23.75 3.90
N SER A 16 10.11 -23.59 3.11
CA SER A 16 11.44 -24.08 3.49
C SER A 16 11.99 -23.37 4.73
N GLY A 17 11.76 -22.06 4.88
CA GLY A 17 12.12 -21.30 6.09
C GLY A 17 11.38 -21.81 7.33
N ILE A 18 10.08 -22.08 7.24
CA ILE A 18 9.28 -22.68 8.31
C ILE A 18 9.85 -24.05 8.69
N ILE A 19 10.03 -24.95 7.70
CA ILE A 19 10.51 -26.33 7.94
C ILE A 19 11.87 -26.30 8.61
N VAL A 20 12.85 -25.60 8.02
CA VAL A 20 14.22 -25.55 8.54
C VAL A 20 14.26 -24.89 9.91
N GLY A 21 13.56 -23.76 10.11
CA GLY A 21 13.48 -23.10 11.41
C GLY A 21 12.85 -24.00 12.49
N ALA A 22 11.75 -24.68 12.17
CA ALA A 22 11.07 -25.58 13.10
C ALA A 22 11.94 -26.83 13.44
N LEU A 23 12.63 -27.41 12.45
CA LEU A 23 13.55 -28.53 12.67
C LEU A 23 14.74 -28.14 13.55
N LEU A 24 15.22 -26.92 13.43
CA LEU A 24 16.33 -26.40 14.22
C LEU A 24 15.89 -25.81 15.58
N TYR A 25 14.60 -25.66 15.82
CA TYR A 25 14.07 -25.11 17.07
C TYR A 25 14.58 -25.83 18.35
N PRO A 26 14.64 -27.19 18.40
CA PRO A 26 15.20 -27.88 19.57
C PRO A 26 16.67 -27.57 19.80
N MET A 27 17.39 -27.13 18.77
CA MET A 27 18.84 -26.85 18.81
C MET A 27 19.14 -25.34 18.95
N LYS A 28 18.15 -24.51 19.26
CA LYS A 28 18.29 -23.03 19.33
C LYS A 28 19.38 -22.56 20.30
N GLU A 29 19.61 -23.30 21.39
CA GLU A 29 20.63 -23.00 22.41
C GLU A 29 22.03 -23.52 22.01
N ASN A 30 22.16 -24.31 20.90
CA ASN A 30 23.44 -24.80 20.46
C ASN A 30 24.31 -23.67 19.89
N PRO A 31 25.55 -23.45 20.40
CA PRO A 31 26.40 -22.34 19.98
C PRO A 31 26.72 -22.32 18.47
N ILE A 32 26.86 -23.51 17.85
CA ILE A 32 27.14 -23.64 16.42
C ILE A 32 25.91 -23.19 15.61
N VAL A 33 24.71 -23.65 15.97
CA VAL A 33 23.45 -23.29 15.31
C VAL A 33 23.17 -21.78 15.49
N SER A 34 23.32 -21.28 16.71
CA SER A 34 23.13 -19.85 17.02
C SER A 34 24.10 -18.97 16.23
N LYS A 35 25.39 -19.29 16.18
CA LYS A 35 26.43 -18.48 15.56
C LYS A 35 26.41 -18.55 14.03
N TYR A 36 26.33 -19.73 13.43
CA TYR A 36 26.51 -19.90 11.98
C TYR A 36 25.20 -19.93 11.21
N ILE A 37 24.11 -20.42 11.80
CA ILE A 37 22.83 -20.51 11.11
C ILE A 37 21.98 -19.28 11.45
N VAL A 38 21.72 -18.97 12.71
CA VAL A 38 20.83 -17.88 13.10
C VAL A 38 21.48 -16.52 12.82
N SER A 39 22.65 -16.26 13.45
CA SER A 39 23.38 -14.99 13.32
C SER A 39 24.26 -14.93 12.06
N GLY A 40 24.50 -16.07 11.39
CA GLY A 40 25.20 -16.14 10.13
C GLY A 40 24.24 -16.12 8.94
N LEU A 41 23.81 -17.32 8.51
CA LEU A 41 23.04 -17.50 7.28
C LEU A 41 21.70 -16.76 7.28
N PHE A 42 20.87 -16.98 8.31
CA PHE A 42 19.53 -16.38 8.35
C PHE A 42 19.60 -14.85 8.48
N GLU A 43 20.51 -14.36 9.33
CA GLU A 43 20.74 -12.91 9.48
C GLU A 43 21.21 -12.28 8.16
N PHE A 44 22.20 -12.89 7.49
CA PHE A 44 22.73 -12.39 6.22
C PHE A 44 21.66 -12.32 5.14
N LEU A 45 20.89 -13.39 4.93
CA LEU A 45 19.83 -13.44 3.92
C LEU A 45 18.69 -12.50 4.27
N GLY A 46 18.23 -12.51 5.51
CA GLY A 46 17.09 -11.71 5.97
C GLY A 46 17.40 -10.22 6.01
N GLN A 47 18.44 -9.82 6.74
CA GLN A 47 18.83 -8.41 6.87
C GLN A 47 19.42 -7.85 5.60
N GLY A 48 20.13 -8.67 4.82
CA GLY A 48 20.62 -8.27 3.49
C GLY A 48 19.45 -7.85 2.59
N PHE A 49 18.40 -8.67 2.53
CA PHE A 49 17.18 -8.35 1.79
C PHE A 49 16.49 -7.08 2.33
N LEU A 50 16.32 -6.94 3.65
CA LEU A 50 15.72 -5.75 4.25
C LEU A 50 16.56 -4.47 3.98
N ARG A 51 17.89 -4.57 3.97
CA ARG A 51 18.75 -3.43 3.60
C ARG A 51 18.56 -3.00 2.15
N LEU A 52 18.43 -3.95 1.22
CA LEU A 52 18.12 -3.65 -0.18
C LEU A 52 16.75 -2.97 -0.33
N VAL A 53 15.75 -3.42 0.42
CA VAL A 53 14.43 -2.76 0.46
C VAL A 53 14.55 -1.35 1.02
N LYS A 54 15.21 -1.17 2.18
CA LYS A 54 15.42 0.16 2.80
C LYS A 54 16.14 1.14 1.87
N MET A 55 17.13 0.69 1.11
CA MET A 55 17.94 1.50 0.20
C MET A 55 17.11 2.26 -0.84
N ILE A 56 16.04 1.64 -1.33
CA ILE A 56 15.25 2.24 -2.41
C ILE A 56 14.05 3.06 -1.94
N ILE A 57 13.72 3.06 -0.64
CA ILE A 57 12.50 3.72 -0.13
C ILE A 57 12.46 5.19 -0.50
N VAL A 58 13.47 5.96 -0.10
CA VAL A 58 13.49 7.42 -0.29
C VAL A 58 13.46 7.80 -1.77
N PRO A 59 14.36 7.29 -2.63
CA PRO A 59 14.36 7.66 -4.05
C PRO A 59 13.10 7.17 -4.80
N LEU A 60 12.56 5.99 -4.45
CA LEU A 60 11.33 5.49 -5.03
C LEU A 60 10.14 6.39 -4.67
N VAL A 61 9.97 6.70 -3.37
CA VAL A 61 8.86 7.54 -2.88
C VAL A 61 8.93 8.91 -3.55
N PHE A 62 10.11 9.53 -3.57
CA PHE A 62 10.29 10.84 -4.17
C PHE A 62 9.93 10.83 -5.68
N ALA A 63 10.53 9.92 -6.44
CA ALA A 63 10.29 9.84 -7.88
C ALA A 63 8.82 9.49 -8.22
N SER A 64 8.24 8.51 -7.53
CA SER A 64 6.85 8.10 -7.72
C SER A 64 5.85 9.21 -7.43
N LEU A 65 6.05 9.95 -6.33
CA LEU A 65 5.15 11.05 -5.96
C LEU A 65 5.28 12.25 -6.89
N VAL A 66 6.50 12.61 -7.31
CA VAL A 66 6.71 13.65 -8.32
C VAL A 66 6.00 13.27 -9.62
N THR A 67 6.22 12.06 -10.12
CA THR A 67 5.60 11.57 -11.36
C THR A 67 4.10 11.47 -11.22
N GLY A 68 3.59 10.90 -10.13
CA GLY A 68 2.16 10.75 -9.87
C GLY A 68 1.45 12.11 -9.78
N THR A 69 2.06 13.09 -9.11
CA THR A 69 1.51 14.45 -9.01
C THR A 69 1.61 15.21 -10.33
N ALA A 70 2.71 15.08 -11.06
CA ALA A 70 2.88 15.71 -12.38
C ALA A 70 1.92 15.13 -13.44
N ALA A 71 1.62 13.83 -13.38
CA ALA A 71 0.62 13.18 -14.26
C ALA A 71 -0.80 13.74 -14.09
N MET A 72 -1.09 14.46 -13.01
CA MET A 72 -2.36 15.15 -12.77
C MET A 72 -2.59 16.34 -13.72
N ASN A 73 -1.67 16.61 -14.65
CA ASN A 73 -1.83 17.61 -15.69
C ASN A 73 -3.13 17.43 -16.49
N ASP A 74 -3.57 16.19 -16.68
CA ASP A 74 -4.85 15.86 -17.31
C ASP A 74 -6.06 16.23 -16.41
N VAL A 75 -5.83 16.38 -15.10
CA VAL A 75 -6.86 16.87 -14.16
C VAL A 75 -7.28 18.29 -14.49
N LYS A 76 -6.38 19.17 -14.96
CA LYS A 76 -6.72 20.52 -15.42
C LYS A 76 -7.59 20.49 -16.67
N LYS A 77 -7.31 19.58 -17.62
CA LYS A 77 -8.10 19.42 -18.85
C LYS A 77 -9.52 18.90 -18.58
N LEU A 78 -9.65 18.03 -17.58
CA LEU A 78 -10.93 17.47 -17.14
C LEU A 78 -11.60 18.26 -15.99
N GLY A 79 -10.91 19.24 -15.43
CA GLY A 79 -11.42 20.19 -14.44
C GLY A 79 -12.05 19.51 -13.22
N ARG A 80 -13.36 19.77 -13.01
CA ARG A 80 -14.13 19.30 -11.84
C ARG A 80 -14.11 17.76 -11.65
N ILE A 81 -13.96 16.98 -12.73
CA ILE A 81 -13.96 15.50 -12.66
C ILE A 81 -12.69 15.02 -11.97
N GLY A 82 -11.54 15.57 -12.33
CA GLY A 82 -10.25 15.16 -11.74
C GLY A 82 -10.18 15.40 -10.25
N ILE A 83 -10.53 16.63 -9.80
CA ILE A 83 -10.54 16.98 -8.38
C ILE A 83 -11.49 16.07 -7.59
N LYS A 84 -12.68 15.79 -8.13
CA LYS A 84 -13.63 14.89 -7.47
C LYS A 84 -13.15 13.44 -7.41
N THR A 85 -12.39 12.99 -8.42
CA THR A 85 -11.78 11.64 -8.42
C THR A 85 -10.74 11.55 -7.33
N LEU A 86 -9.83 12.51 -7.28
CA LEU A 86 -8.78 12.56 -6.29
C LEU A 86 -9.36 12.62 -4.86
N ALA A 87 -10.31 13.54 -4.63
CA ALA A 87 -10.97 13.64 -3.33
C ALA A 87 -11.71 12.36 -2.94
N PHE A 88 -12.27 11.63 -3.91
CA PHE A 88 -12.89 10.34 -3.66
C PHE A 88 -11.85 9.31 -3.22
N PHE A 89 -10.77 9.12 -3.98
CA PHE A 89 -9.72 8.15 -3.64
C PHE A 89 -9.05 8.46 -2.31
N MET A 90 -8.68 9.72 -2.05
CA MET A 90 -8.10 10.10 -0.75
C MET A 90 -9.09 9.87 0.41
N GLY A 91 -10.36 10.16 0.19
CA GLY A 91 -11.40 9.95 1.21
C GLY A 91 -11.64 8.47 1.51
N THR A 92 -11.70 7.60 0.48
CA THR A 92 -11.87 6.15 0.68
C THR A 92 -10.64 5.52 1.30
N THR A 93 -9.44 5.95 0.91
CA THR A 93 -8.17 5.52 1.53
C THR A 93 -8.14 5.89 3.01
N ALA A 94 -8.51 7.13 3.37
CA ALA A 94 -8.56 7.56 4.77
C ALA A 94 -9.58 6.74 5.59
N ILE A 95 -10.77 6.49 5.06
CA ILE A 95 -11.78 5.63 5.71
C ILE A 95 -11.23 4.22 5.87
N GLY A 96 -10.60 3.66 4.84
CA GLY A 96 -10.04 2.32 4.85
C GLY A 96 -8.98 2.12 5.93
N ILE A 97 -8.00 3.02 6.01
CA ILE A 97 -6.92 2.91 7.00
C ILE A 97 -7.41 3.18 8.43
N ILE A 98 -8.34 4.12 8.65
CA ILE A 98 -8.93 4.36 9.96
C ILE A 98 -9.68 3.11 10.42
N ALA A 99 -10.52 2.53 9.56
CA ALA A 99 -11.22 1.29 9.85
C ALA A 99 -10.25 0.14 10.15
N ALA A 100 -9.13 0.08 9.41
CA ALA A 100 -8.08 -0.91 9.61
C ALA A 100 -7.39 -0.78 10.97
N ILE A 101 -7.02 0.43 11.37
CA ILE A 101 -6.41 0.70 12.67
C ILE A 101 -7.39 0.35 13.80
N VAL A 102 -8.64 0.81 13.72
CA VAL A 102 -9.66 0.53 14.74
C VAL A 102 -9.92 -0.98 14.83
N GLY A 103 -10.15 -1.64 13.69
CA GLY A 103 -10.41 -3.08 13.64
C GLY A 103 -9.24 -3.92 14.17
N ALA A 104 -8.00 -3.54 13.81
CA ALA A 104 -6.81 -4.24 14.30
C ALA A 104 -6.56 -4.04 15.80
N ASN A 105 -6.91 -2.87 16.37
CA ASN A 105 -6.85 -2.66 17.81
C ASN A 105 -7.92 -3.48 18.56
N ILE A 106 -9.10 -3.69 17.97
CA ILE A 106 -10.16 -4.53 18.54
C ILE A 106 -9.80 -6.02 18.44
N LEU A 107 -9.39 -6.46 17.25
CA LEU A 107 -9.14 -7.88 16.94
C LEU A 107 -7.76 -8.38 17.40
N LYS A 108 -6.85 -7.46 17.71
CA LYS A 108 -5.51 -7.69 18.29
C LYS A 108 -4.73 -8.83 17.59
N PRO A 109 -4.42 -8.71 16.29
CA PRO A 109 -3.77 -9.79 15.52
C PRO A 109 -2.37 -10.16 16.01
N GLY A 110 -1.64 -9.25 16.66
CA GLY A 110 -0.29 -9.47 17.20
C GLY A 110 -0.26 -9.89 18.67
N ALA A 111 -1.42 -9.98 19.35
CA ALA A 111 -1.46 -10.28 20.78
C ALA A 111 -1.08 -11.74 21.08
N GLY A 112 -0.38 -11.94 22.22
CA GLY A 112 -0.06 -13.26 22.76
C GLY A 112 1.35 -13.78 22.47
N ILE A 113 2.16 -13.02 21.74
CA ILE A 113 3.60 -13.25 21.62
C ILE A 113 4.32 -11.93 21.80
N VAL A 114 5.20 -11.88 22.79
CA VAL A 114 6.13 -10.77 22.97
C VAL A 114 7.49 -11.24 22.48
N LEU A 115 8.07 -10.54 21.53
CA LEU A 115 9.44 -10.81 21.05
C LEU A 115 10.43 -10.21 22.05
N GLU A 116 10.65 -10.91 23.20
CA GLU A 116 11.48 -10.43 24.32
C GLU A 116 12.95 -10.20 23.96
N ASN A 117 13.46 -10.85 22.92
CA ASN A 117 14.88 -10.86 22.57
C ASN A 117 15.26 -10.04 21.33
N VAL A 118 14.31 -9.33 20.72
CA VAL A 118 14.71 -8.28 19.81
C VAL A 118 15.12 -7.11 20.69
N GLN A 119 16.42 -6.73 20.62
CA GLN A 119 16.94 -5.53 21.27
C GLN A 119 15.81 -4.50 21.22
N LYS A 120 15.37 -4.06 22.43
CA LYS A 120 14.41 -2.96 22.54
C LYS A 120 14.97 -1.89 21.60
N ALA A 121 14.53 -1.88 20.35
CA ALA A 121 14.74 -0.74 19.50
C ALA A 121 14.26 0.37 20.42
N GLN A 122 15.17 1.26 20.83
CA GLN A 122 14.85 2.30 21.76
C GLN A 122 13.73 3.09 21.11
N TYR A 123 12.50 2.63 21.37
CA TYR A 123 11.34 3.48 21.15
C TYR A 123 11.54 4.61 22.14
N VAL A 124 12.27 5.61 21.70
CA VAL A 124 12.26 6.91 22.35
C VAL A 124 10.87 7.44 22.04
N ALA A 125 9.96 7.29 23.02
CA ALA A 125 8.69 7.98 22.94
C ALA A 125 9.03 9.44 22.67
N LYS A 126 8.85 9.87 21.42
CA LYS A 126 8.96 11.29 21.09
C LYS A 126 7.96 11.97 21.99
N GLU A 127 8.44 12.93 22.81
CA GLU A 127 7.52 13.81 23.54
C GLU A 127 6.40 14.21 22.59
N THR A 128 5.16 14.12 23.04
CA THR A 128 3.99 14.39 22.20
C THR A 128 4.06 15.84 21.73
N ASP A 129 4.66 16.03 20.56
CA ASP A 129 4.69 17.34 19.91
C ASP A 129 3.25 17.86 19.78
N SER A 130 3.05 19.14 20.01
CA SER A 130 1.73 19.74 19.81
C SER A 130 1.28 19.52 18.37
N PHE A 131 -0.01 19.31 18.13
CA PHE A 131 -0.57 19.11 16.80
C PHE A 131 -0.09 20.14 15.76
N VAL A 132 0.06 21.41 16.19
CA VAL A 132 0.60 22.49 15.34
C VAL A 132 2.05 22.23 14.97
N LYS A 133 2.88 21.75 15.90
CA LYS A 133 4.29 21.43 15.62
C LYS A 133 4.42 20.26 14.66
N VAL A 134 3.54 19.25 14.80
CA VAL A 134 3.46 18.13 13.84
C VAL A 134 3.14 18.62 12.44
N LEU A 135 2.13 19.49 12.27
CA LEU A 135 1.77 20.04 10.97
C LEU A 135 2.89 20.91 10.37
N LEU A 136 3.56 21.71 11.18
CA LEU A 136 4.71 22.52 10.74
C LEU A 136 5.89 21.63 10.30
N ASN A 137 6.13 20.53 10.99
CA ASN A 137 7.21 19.58 10.68
C ASN A 137 6.98 18.81 9.36
N ILE A 138 5.79 18.90 8.74
CA ILE A 138 5.55 18.37 7.39
C ILE A 138 6.33 19.17 6.35
N ILE A 139 6.55 20.48 6.60
CA ILE A 139 7.23 21.39 5.67
C ILE A 139 8.74 21.34 5.94
N PRO A 140 9.56 20.83 5.00
CA PRO A 140 11.00 20.79 5.22
C PRO A 140 11.61 22.18 5.17
N THR A 141 12.48 22.50 6.14
CA THR A 141 13.35 23.67 6.07
C THR A 141 14.51 23.45 5.09
N ASN A 142 14.96 22.18 4.99
CA ASN A 142 15.96 21.75 4.01
C ASN A 142 15.50 20.41 3.38
N PRO A 143 15.01 20.42 2.13
CA PRO A 143 14.51 19.20 1.50
C PRO A 143 15.60 18.16 1.24
N ILE A 144 16.85 18.57 1.01
CA ILE A 144 17.96 17.63 0.82
C ILE A 144 18.28 16.91 2.12
N GLU A 145 18.28 17.62 3.24
CA GLU A 145 18.45 17.02 4.57
C GLU A 145 17.33 16.02 4.88
N ALA A 146 16.08 16.35 4.53
CA ALA A 146 14.94 15.45 4.68
C ALA A 146 15.12 14.15 3.87
N LEU A 147 15.63 14.25 2.62
CA LEU A 147 15.94 13.08 1.79
C LEU A 147 17.06 12.23 2.41
N VAL A 148 18.14 12.84 2.91
CA VAL A 148 19.29 12.14 3.54
C VAL A 148 18.87 11.44 4.83
N LYS A 149 18.08 12.11 5.68
CA LYS A 149 17.60 11.55 6.96
C LYS A 149 16.44 10.59 6.78
N GLY A 150 15.77 10.58 5.62
CA GLY A 150 14.56 9.78 5.38
C GLY A 150 13.36 10.27 6.17
N GLU A 151 13.23 11.60 6.40
CA GLU A 151 12.08 12.25 7.05
C GLU A 151 10.86 12.19 6.11
N MET A 152 10.15 11.07 6.14
CA MET A 152 9.22 10.69 5.08
C MET A 152 8.12 11.71 4.79
N LEU A 153 7.50 12.32 5.81
CA LEU A 153 6.47 13.34 5.58
C LEU A 153 7.02 14.57 4.86
N GLN A 154 8.23 14.98 5.21
CA GLN A 154 8.90 16.09 4.56
C GLN A 154 9.29 15.75 3.11
N VAL A 155 9.77 14.52 2.88
CA VAL A 155 10.06 13.99 1.53
C VAL A 155 8.78 13.98 0.68
N ILE A 156 7.66 13.49 1.21
CA ILE A 156 6.36 13.47 0.54
C ILE A 156 5.92 14.89 0.18
N PHE A 157 5.96 15.82 1.15
CA PHE A 157 5.56 17.21 0.92
C PHE A 157 6.38 17.83 -0.21
N PHE A 158 7.71 17.70 -0.17
CA PHE A 158 8.58 18.22 -1.19
C PHE A 158 8.38 17.59 -2.56
N ALA A 159 8.15 16.27 -2.61
CA ALA A 159 7.84 15.56 -3.86
C ALA A 159 6.51 16.03 -4.48
N VAL A 160 5.44 16.15 -3.68
CA VAL A 160 4.14 16.64 -4.13
C VAL A 160 4.24 18.08 -4.63
N MET A 161 4.95 18.96 -3.90
CA MET A 161 5.19 20.33 -4.34
C MET A 161 5.98 20.39 -5.66
N THR A 162 7.02 19.57 -5.80
CA THR A 162 7.81 19.48 -7.04
C THR A 162 6.94 19.06 -8.22
N GLY A 163 6.16 18.00 -8.08
CA GLY A 163 5.24 17.52 -9.13
C GLY A 163 4.16 18.56 -9.47
N PHE A 164 3.64 19.27 -8.47
CA PHE A 164 2.67 20.35 -8.67
C PHE A 164 3.27 21.52 -9.46
N VAL A 165 4.51 21.94 -9.15
CA VAL A 165 5.21 23.00 -9.89
C VAL A 165 5.50 22.58 -11.33
N ILE A 166 5.91 21.31 -11.56
CA ILE A 166 6.07 20.74 -12.91
C ILE A 166 4.75 20.87 -13.68
N THR A 167 3.62 20.53 -13.06
CA THR A 167 2.28 20.66 -13.64
C THR A 167 1.96 22.11 -14.03
N ILE A 168 2.30 23.10 -13.18
CA ILE A 168 2.05 24.53 -13.46
C ILE A 168 2.92 25.02 -14.63
N LEU A 169 4.18 24.61 -14.69
CA LEU A 169 5.10 24.99 -15.76
C LEU A 169 4.70 24.40 -17.13
N GLY A 170 3.98 23.29 -17.14
CA GLY A 170 3.48 22.64 -18.36
C GLY A 170 4.58 22.33 -19.36
N GLU A 171 4.45 22.79 -20.61
CA GLU A 171 5.40 22.52 -21.70
C GLU A 171 6.85 22.95 -21.36
N LYS A 172 7.04 23.98 -20.54
CA LYS A 172 8.41 24.45 -20.13
C LYS A 172 9.12 23.42 -19.27
N ALA A 173 8.39 22.57 -18.54
CA ALA A 173 8.96 21.53 -17.68
C ALA A 173 8.85 20.12 -18.27
N LYS A 174 8.43 19.96 -19.50
CA LYS A 174 8.18 18.63 -20.12
C LYS A 174 9.42 17.74 -20.10
N ARG A 175 10.61 18.30 -20.33
CA ARG A 175 11.88 17.55 -20.22
C ARG A 175 12.14 17.08 -18.79
N LEU A 176 11.89 17.95 -17.80
CA LEU A 176 12.06 17.61 -16.39
C LEU A 176 11.07 16.53 -15.95
N GLN A 177 9.81 16.62 -16.39
CA GLN A 177 8.81 15.57 -16.18
C GLN A 177 9.30 14.23 -16.73
N GLY A 178 9.80 14.20 -17.97
CA GLY A 178 10.35 12.99 -18.60
C GLY A 178 11.50 12.38 -17.79
N ILE A 179 12.41 13.21 -17.24
CA ILE A 179 13.49 12.74 -16.35
C ILE A 179 12.92 12.03 -15.11
N PHE A 180 11.89 12.59 -14.45
CA PHE A 180 11.28 11.95 -13.29
C PHE A 180 10.54 10.66 -13.66
N GLU A 181 9.91 10.57 -14.82
CA GLU A 181 9.28 9.35 -15.34
C GLU A 181 10.34 8.25 -15.58
N GLU A 182 11.50 8.60 -16.14
CA GLU A 182 12.63 7.69 -16.32
C GLU A 182 13.20 7.23 -14.98
N VAL A 183 13.42 8.15 -14.02
CA VAL A 183 13.89 7.81 -12.67
C VAL A 183 12.89 6.91 -11.96
N ASN A 184 11.60 7.19 -12.05
CA ASN A 184 10.56 6.33 -11.48
C ASN A 184 10.60 4.92 -12.10
N SER A 185 10.74 4.83 -13.43
CA SER A 185 10.86 3.55 -14.14
C SER A 185 12.10 2.77 -13.70
N LEU A 186 13.23 3.48 -13.50
CA LEU A 186 14.46 2.90 -12.96
C LEU A 186 14.22 2.34 -11.55
N MET A 187 13.58 3.11 -10.65
CA MET A 187 13.29 2.67 -9.29
C MET A 187 12.37 1.46 -9.28
N LEU A 188 11.32 1.43 -10.09
CA LEU A 188 10.42 0.28 -10.22
C LEU A 188 11.15 -0.96 -10.75
N LYS A 189 12.12 -0.79 -11.67
CA LYS A 189 12.96 -1.90 -12.11
C LYS A 189 13.88 -2.41 -11.01
N MET A 190 14.45 -1.52 -10.19
CA MET A 190 15.22 -1.91 -9.00
C MET A 190 14.37 -2.67 -7.99
N VAL A 191 13.12 -2.24 -7.72
CA VAL A 191 12.15 -3.01 -6.92
C VAL A 191 12.00 -4.42 -7.47
N SER A 192 11.75 -4.53 -8.77
CA SER A 192 11.58 -5.84 -9.42
C SER A 192 12.79 -6.76 -9.22
N LEU A 193 14.01 -6.24 -9.37
CA LEU A 193 15.26 -7.00 -9.16
C LEU A 193 15.42 -7.41 -7.68
N ILE A 194 15.14 -6.52 -6.74
CA ILE A 194 15.20 -6.82 -5.30
C ILE A 194 14.16 -7.88 -4.94
N MET A 195 12.95 -7.80 -5.50
CA MET A 195 11.90 -8.79 -5.28
C MET A 195 12.24 -10.18 -5.83
N GLU A 196 13.15 -10.30 -6.82
CA GLU A 196 13.68 -11.60 -7.23
C GLU A 196 14.51 -12.29 -6.12
N LEU A 197 15.08 -11.51 -5.20
CA LEU A 197 15.81 -12.00 -4.02
C LEU A 197 14.88 -12.30 -2.82
N ALA A 198 13.60 -11.87 -2.89
CA ALA A 198 12.64 -12.05 -1.80
C ALA A 198 12.52 -13.51 -1.31
N PRO A 199 12.56 -14.56 -2.16
CA PRO A 199 12.53 -15.95 -1.67
C PRO A 199 13.63 -16.27 -0.66
N PHE A 200 14.85 -15.78 -0.88
CA PHE A 200 15.99 -15.98 0.02
C PHE A 200 15.88 -15.13 1.28
N GLY A 201 15.46 -13.86 1.12
CA GLY A 201 15.22 -12.97 2.26
C GLY A 201 14.13 -13.51 3.19
N ILE A 202 13.01 -13.97 2.63
CA ILE A 202 11.90 -14.56 3.37
C ILE A 202 12.33 -15.87 4.06
N PHE A 203 13.07 -16.72 3.37
CA PHE A 203 13.65 -17.93 3.97
C PHE A 203 14.46 -17.58 5.23
N GLY A 204 15.36 -16.58 5.14
CA GLY A 204 16.18 -16.15 6.28
C GLY A 204 15.36 -15.55 7.43
N LEU A 205 14.43 -14.64 7.13
CA LEU A 205 13.60 -13.98 8.14
C LEU A 205 12.66 -14.95 8.85
N ILE A 206 11.98 -15.79 8.09
CA ILE A 206 11.04 -16.78 8.64
C ILE A 206 11.80 -17.92 9.33
N GLY A 207 12.91 -18.39 8.76
CA GLY A 207 13.77 -19.38 9.41
C GLY A 207 14.25 -18.91 10.77
N LYS A 208 14.72 -17.65 10.87
CA LYS A 208 15.08 -17.02 12.15
C LYS A 208 13.89 -16.94 13.12
N THR A 209 12.72 -16.55 12.63
CA THR A 209 11.51 -16.47 13.46
C THR A 209 11.10 -17.84 14.01
N PHE A 210 11.11 -18.87 13.17
CA PHE A 210 10.69 -20.21 13.58
C PHE A 210 11.73 -20.94 14.46
N ILE A 211 13.03 -20.69 14.31
CA ILE A 211 14.04 -21.22 15.21
C ILE A 211 13.98 -20.56 16.60
N THR A 212 13.49 -19.31 16.70
CA THR A 212 13.35 -18.60 17.97
C THR A 212 12.02 -18.89 18.67
N LEU A 213 10.92 -18.84 17.94
CA LEU A 213 9.56 -18.92 18.47
C LEU A 213 8.89 -20.30 18.26
N GLY A 214 9.42 -21.12 17.38
CA GLY A 214 8.78 -22.38 17.00
C GLY A 214 7.41 -22.19 16.35
N TRP A 215 6.51 -23.12 16.59
CA TRP A 215 5.13 -23.09 16.08
C TRP A 215 4.28 -21.95 16.64
N ALA A 216 4.71 -21.31 17.72
CA ALA A 216 4.03 -20.15 18.28
C ALA A 216 3.95 -18.97 17.28
N ALA A 217 4.89 -18.89 16.32
CA ALA A 217 4.88 -17.87 15.28
C ALA A 217 3.70 -17.99 14.28
N MET A 218 3.11 -19.19 14.14
CA MET A 218 2.00 -19.42 13.18
C MET A 218 0.74 -18.65 13.55
N LYS A 219 0.41 -18.56 14.83
CA LYS A 219 -0.82 -17.93 15.29
C LYS A 219 -0.88 -16.44 14.92
N PRO A 220 0.14 -15.60 15.18
CA PRO A 220 0.12 -14.19 14.76
C PRO A 220 0.06 -14.03 13.25
N LEU A 221 0.81 -14.82 12.48
CA LEU A 221 0.78 -14.74 11.01
C LEU A 221 -0.60 -15.06 10.44
N ALA A 222 -1.23 -16.13 10.92
CA ALA A 222 -2.60 -16.48 10.52
C ALA A 222 -3.60 -15.39 10.95
N SER A 223 -3.47 -14.87 12.17
CA SER A 223 -4.31 -13.79 12.68
C SER A 223 -4.16 -12.51 11.85
N PHE A 224 -2.93 -12.13 11.47
CA PHE A 224 -2.67 -11.00 10.60
C PHE A 224 -3.38 -11.15 9.23
N ILE A 225 -3.28 -12.32 8.59
CA ILE A 225 -3.96 -12.59 7.32
C ILE A 225 -5.47 -12.46 7.50
N ILE A 226 -6.04 -13.15 8.49
CA ILE A 226 -7.49 -13.18 8.72
C ILE A 226 -8.03 -11.78 8.99
N VAL A 227 -7.39 -11.03 9.90
CA VAL A 227 -7.82 -9.66 10.25
C VAL A 227 -7.72 -8.74 9.03
N THR A 228 -6.64 -8.85 8.26
CA THR A 228 -6.48 -8.05 7.04
C THR A 228 -7.60 -8.36 6.04
N TYR A 229 -7.91 -9.63 5.79
CA TYR A 229 -8.99 -10.00 4.89
C TYR A 229 -10.38 -9.58 5.39
N ILE A 230 -10.65 -9.67 6.70
CA ILE A 230 -11.90 -9.17 7.29
C ILE A 230 -12.07 -7.67 6.97
N LEU A 231 -11.01 -6.88 7.14
CA LEU A 231 -11.06 -5.43 6.92
C LEU A 231 -11.08 -5.06 5.43
N LEU A 232 -10.41 -5.82 4.58
CA LEU A 232 -10.52 -5.69 3.12
C LEU A 232 -11.95 -5.98 2.64
N LEU A 233 -12.55 -7.07 3.13
CA LEU A 233 -13.94 -7.43 2.82
C LEU A 233 -14.92 -6.38 3.38
N PHE A 234 -14.71 -5.90 4.59
CA PHE A 234 -15.51 -4.81 5.15
C PHE A 234 -15.45 -3.58 4.25
N HIS A 235 -14.28 -3.17 3.80
CA HIS A 235 -14.15 -2.02 2.91
C HIS A 235 -14.83 -2.24 1.55
N GLY A 236 -14.58 -3.40 0.92
CA GLY A 236 -15.16 -3.75 -0.38
C GLY A 236 -16.67 -3.96 -0.36
N LEU A 237 -17.18 -4.64 0.68
CA LEU A 237 -18.58 -5.07 0.75
C LEU A 237 -19.47 -4.14 1.58
N VAL A 238 -18.91 -3.25 2.39
CA VAL A 238 -19.68 -2.30 3.18
C VAL A 238 -19.41 -0.88 2.72
N VAL A 239 -18.16 -0.40 2.83
CA VAL A 239 -17.83 1.00 2.54
C VAL A 239 -18.14 1.35 1.07
N TYR A 240 -17.60 0.59 0.13
CA TYR A 240 -17.86 0.85 -1.29
C TYR A 240 -19.33 0.66 -1.67
N GLN A 241 -20.03 -0.29 -1.08
CA GLN A 241 -21.44 -0.54 -1.40
C GLN A 241 -22.35 0.57 -0.84
N ILE A 242 -22.03 1.13 0.32
CA ILE A 242 -22.70 2.33 0.84
C ILE A 242 -22.48 3.51 -0.11
N LEU A 243 -21.23 3.73 -0.55
CA LEU A 243 -20.91 4.80 -1.49
C LEU A 243 -21.63 4.64 -2.84
N LEU A 244 -21.70 3.41 -3.37
CA LEU A 244 -22.48 3.11 -4.58
C LEU A 244 -23.97 3.40 -4.38
N ARG A 245 -24.56 2.91 -3.29
CA ARG A 245 -25.97 3.11 -2.99
C ARG A 245 -26.32 4.60 -2.87
N VAL A 246 -25.50 5.36 -2.15
CA VAL A 246 -25.73 6.80 -1.89
C VAL A 246 -25.50 7.65 -3.14
N TYR A 247 -24.44 7.36 -3.89
CA TYR A 247 -24.00 8.25 -4.97
C TYR A 247 -24.39 7.77 -6.38
N ALA A 248 -24.34 6.49 -6.68
CA ALA A 248 -24.69 5.93 -7.98
C ALA A 248 -26.13 5.41 -8.04
N LYS A 249 -26.75 5.11 -6.88
CA LYS A 249 -28.08 4.50 -6.76
C LYS A 249 -28.17 3.10 -7.42
N GLU A 250 -27.03 2.46 -7.61
CA GLU A 250 -26.91 1.11 -8.15
C GLU A 250 -27.14 0.04 -7.06
N SER A 251 -27.56 -1.14 -7.50
CA SER A 251 -27.68 -2.30 -6.62
C SER A 251 -26.29 -2.88 -6.34
N PRO A 252 -25.87 -2.99 -5.04
CA PRO A 252 -24.58 -3.57 -4.67
C PRO A 252 -24.34 -4.96 -5.27
N VAL A 253 -25.35 -5.83 -5.26
CA VAL A 253 -25.23 -7.20 -5.77
C VAL A 253 -25.10 -7.21 -7.29
N ALA A 254 -25.83 -6.36 -8.01
CA ALA A 254 -25.72 -6.23 -9.45
C ALA A 254 -24.33 -5.70 -9.85
N PHE A 255 -23.83 -4.71 -9.14
CA PHE A 255 -22.50 -4.15 -9.36
C PHE A 255 -21.42 -5.22 -9.18
N LEU A 256 -21.41 -5.95 -8.04
CA LEU A 256 -20.41 -6.98 -7.77
C LEU A 256 -20.42 -8.10 -8.83
N LYS A 257 -21.60 -8.52 -9.32
CA LYS A 257 -21.68 -9.50 -10.39
C LYS A 257 -21.03 -9.04 -11.69
N LYS A 258 -21.21 -7.79 -12.06
CA LYS A 258 -20.63 -7.20 -13.28
C LYS A 258 -19.11 -7.08 -13.20
N ILE A 259 -18.54 -6.83 -12.02
CA ILE A 259 -17.10 -6.62 -11.84
C ILE A 259 -16.32 -7.88 -11.45
N LEU A 260 -16.95 -9.06 -11.43
CA LEU A 260 -16.29 -10.32 -11.06
C LEU A 260 -15.04 -10.62 -11.90
N ALA A 261 -15.10 -10.35 -13.21
CA ALA A 261 -13.97 -10.61 -14.11
C ALA A 261 -12.74 -9.76 -13.76
N PRO A 262 -12.79 -8.42 -13.65
CA PRO A 262 -11.65 -7.62 -13.19
C PRO A 262 -11.23 -7.96 -11.76
N MET A 263 -12.14 -8.27 -10.82
CA MET A 263 -11.78 -8.72 -9.47
C MET A 263 -10.96 -10.01 -9.49
N THR A 264 -11.38 -11.00 -10.28
CA THR A 264 -10.66 -12.28 -10.42
C THR A 264 -9.28 -12.07 -11.04
N LEU A 265 -9.16 -11.20 -12.04
CA LEU A 265 -7.88 -10.86 -12.64
C LEU A 265 -6.96 -10.16 -11.61
N ALA A 266 -7.49 -9.20 -10.85
CA ALA A 266 -6.76 -8.49 -9.81
C ALA A 266 -6.25 -9.45 -8.73
N PHE A 267 -7.12 -10.35 -8.25
CA PHE A 267 -6.77 -11.37 -7.28
C PHE A 267 -5.65 -12.31 -7.78
N SER A 268 -5.71 -12.69 -9.05
CA SER A 268 -4.74 -13.62 -9.64
C SER A 268 -3.38 -12.96 -9.93
N THR A 269 -3.38 -11.70 -10.37
CA THR A 269 -2.16 -11.01 -10.83
C THR A 269 -1.50 -10.19 -9.74
N SER A 270 -2.25 -9.71 -8.75
CA SER A 270 -1.85 -8.69 -7.77
C SER A 270 -1.27 -7.43 -8.44
N SER A 271 -1.85 -7.03 -9.58
CA SER A 271 -1.39 -5.86 -10.34
C SER A 271 -2.57 -5.04 -10.84
N SER A 272 -2.76 -3.86 -10.27
CA SER A 272 -3.78 -2.91 -10.74
C SER A 272 -3.54 -2.49 -12.18
N ALA A 273 -2.28 -2.28 -12.57
CA ALA A 273 -1.91 -1.91 -13.93
C ALA A 273 -2.31 -2.99 -14.96
N ALA A 274 -2.15 -4.28 -14.63
CA ALA A 274 -2.55 -5.38 -15.50
C ALA A 274 -4.08 -5.47 -15.68
N CYS A 275 -4.86 -4.91 -14.75
CA CYS A 275 -6.31 -4.93 -14.81
C CYS A 275 -6.92 -3.78 -15.63
N ILE A 276 -6.14 -2.75 -15.96
CA ILE A 276 -6.64 -1.56 -16.70
C ILE A 276 -7.46 -1.94 -17.95
N PRO A 277 -6.97 -2.76 -18.90
CA PRO A 277 -7.72 -3.05 -20.12
C PRO A 277 -9.07 -3.72 -19.85
N LEU A 278 -9.10 -4.68 -18.91
CA LEU A 278 -10.33 -5.40 -18.56
C LEU A 278 -11.31 -4.51 -17.80
N SER A 279 -10.82 -3.63 -16.92
CA SER A 279 -11.64 -2.64 -16.21
C SER A 279 -12.31 -1.66 -17.17
N LEU A 280 -11.55 -1.15 -18.15
CA LEU A 280 -12.09 -0.27 -19.20
C LEU A 280 -13.19 -0.97 -20.03
N LYS A 281 -12.92 -2.22 -20.44
CA LYS A 281 -13.91 -3.04 -21.16
C LYS A 281 -15.19 -3.23 -20.33
N THR A 282 -15.04 -3.62 -19.07
CA THR A 282 -16.17 -3.85 -18.14
C THR A 282 -17.01 -2.58 -17.96
N LEU A 283 -16.37 -1.42 -17.77
CA LEU A 283 -17.10 -0.14 -17.63
C LEU A 283 -17.89 0.23 -18.88
N LYS A 284 -17.32 -0.04 -20.07
CA LYS A 284 -17.99 0.23 -21.35
C LYS A 284 -19.16 -0.72 -21.59
N GLU A 285 -18.96 -2.02 -21.42
CA GLU A 285 -19.93 -3.06 -21.81
C GLU A 285 -21.03 -3.26 -20.76
N GLU A 286 -20.68 -3.24 -19.46
CA GLU A 286 -21.61 -3.56 -18.37
C GLU A 286 -22.26 -2.33 -17.73
N PHE A 287 -21.61 -1.17 -17.79
CA PHE A 287 -22.06 0.05 -17.10
C PHE A 287 -22.35 1.22 -18.05
N ASN A 288 -22.06 1.08 -19.35
CA ASN A 288 -22.21 2.13 -20.36
C ASN A 288 -21.54 3.47 -19.95
N VAL A 289 -20.39 3.38 -19.26
CA VAL A 289 -19.60 4.55 -18.85
C VAL A 289 -18.93 5.15 -20.09
N GLU A 290 -19.04 6.47 -20.25
CA GLU A 290 -18.37 7.19 -21.34
C GLU A 290 -16.86 6.92 -21.32
N GLU A 291 -16.31 6.60 -22.49
CA GLU A 291 -14.88 6.30 -22.65
C GLU A 291 -13.99 7.45 -22.16
N LYS A 292 -14.43 8.70 -22.34
CA LYS A 292 -13.75 9.89 -21.82
C LYS A 292 -13.58 9.87 -20.31
N ILE A 293 -14.51 9.29 -19.56
CA ILE A 293 -14.45 9.18 -18.09
C ILE A 293 -13.57 8.00 -17.70
N SER A 294 -13.86 6.82 -18.24
CA SER A 294 -13.16 5.58 -17.85
C SER A 294 -11.67 5.60 -18.24
N SER A 295 -11.33 6.10 -19.42
CA SER A 295 -9.93 6.23 -19.88
C SER A 295 -9.09 7.19 -19.03
N PHE A 296 -9.73 8.07 -18.25
CA PHE A 296 -9.06 8.92 -17.28
C PHE A 296 -9.05 8.30 -15.87
N THR A 297 -10.22 7.84 -15.39
CA THR A 297 -10.36 7.43 -13.98
C THR A 297 -9.67 6.11 -13.67
N ILE A 298 -9.66 5.14 -14.60
CA ILE A 298 -9.07 3.83 -14.37
C ILE A 298 -7.53 3.88 -14.32
N PRO A 299 -6.81 4.47 -15.29
CA PRO A 299 -5.36 4.60 -15.18
C PRO A 299 -4.93 5.45 -13.96
N LEU A 300 -5.69 6.52 -13.64
CA LEU A 300 -5.43 7.34 -12.47
C LEU A 300 -5.63 6.54 -11.18
N GLY A 301 -6.71 5.76 -11.08
CA GLY A 301 -7.00 4.91 -9.93
C GLY A 301 -5.92 3.85 -9.71
N ALA A 302 -5.46 3.19 -10.79
CA ALA A 302 -4.40 2.19 -10.71
C ALA A 302 -3.08 2.71 -10.09
N THR A 303 -2.90 4.03 -9.98
CA THR A 303 -1.72 4.68 -9.39
C THR A 303 -1.99 5.45 -8.10
N ILE A 304 -3.23 5.87 -7.86
CA ILE A 304 -3.59 6.73 -6.71
C ILE A 304 -4.51 6.03 -5.72
N ASN A 305 -5.38 5.15 -6.20
CA ASN A 305 -6.33 4.44 -5.36
C ASN A 305 -5.71 3.18 -4.76
N MET A 306 -5.12 3.32 -3.59
CA MET A 306 -4.43 2.24 -2.88
C MET A 306 -5.11 1.88 -1.56
N ASP A 307 -6.45 1.84 -1.53
CA ASP A 307 -7.25 1.59 -0.33
C ASP A 307 -6.90 0.26 0.34
N GLY A 308 -6.81 -0.83 -0.44
CA GLY A 308 -6.41 -2.13 0.09
C GLY A 308 -4.98 -2.14 0.63
N THR A 309 -4.07 -1.37 0.01
CA THR A 309 -2.69 -1.21 0.50
C THR A 309 -2.67 -0.43 1.81
N ALA A 310 -3.42 0.66 1.92
CA ALA A 310 -3.52 1.45 3.14
C ALA A 310 -4.16 0.65 4.30
N ILE A 311 -5.17 -0.17 4.01
CA ILE A 311 -5.78 -1.10 4.99
C ILE A 311 -4.72 -2.06 5.53
N MET A 312 -3.94 -2.71 4.66
CA MET A 312 -2.87 -3.60 5.09
C MET A 312 -1.81 -2.85 5.92
N GLN A 313 -1.45 -1.64 5.52
CA GLN A 313 -0.48 -0.83 6.27
C GLN A 313 -1.00 -0.47 7.67
N GLY A 314 -2.29 -0.14 7.80
CA GLY A 314 -2.93 0.09 9.10
C GLY A 314 -2.92 -1.14 9.99
N VAL A 315 -3.33 -2.30 9.47
CA VAL A 315 -3.29 -3.58 10.21
C VAL A 315 -1.87 -3.95 10.59
N ALA A 316 -0.92 -3.82 9.65
CA ALA A 316 0.49 -4.16 9.86
C ALA A 316 1.15 -3.29 10.93
N THR A 317 0.83 -2.00 10.96
CA THR A 317 1.34 -1.08 11.97
C THR A 317 0.90 -1.48 13.37
N VAL A 318 -0.40 -1.75 13.55
CA VAL A 318 -0.95 -2.22 14.83
C VAL A 318 -0.40 -3.60 15.19
N PHE A 319 -0.30 -4.51 14.24
CA PHE A 319 0.24 -5.85 14.41
C PHE A 319 1.70 -5.81 14.91
N ILE A 320 2.56 -5.02 14.27
CA ILE A 320 3.97 -4.87 14.66
C ILE A 320 4.06 -4.20 16.03
N ALA A 321 3.28 -3.15 16.30
CA ALA A 321 3.25 -2.52 17.60
C ALA A 321 2.91 -3.52 18.73
N GLN A 322 1.92 -4.38 18.51
CA GLN A 322 1.52 -5.43 19.45
C GLN A 322 2.60 -6.50 19.65
N LEU A 323 3.28 -6.94 18.56
CA LEU A 323 4.36 -7.94 18.64
C LEU A 323 5.56 -7.44 19.46
N TYR A 324 5.87 -6.16 19.36
CA TYR A 324 7.00 -5.55 20.06
C TYR A 324 6.58 -4.87 21.38
N ASN A 325 5.31 -5.04 21.78
CA ASN A 325 4.74 -4.40 22.98
C ASN A 325 4.97 -2.88 23.02
N ILE A 326 4.81 -2.22 21.86
CA ILE A 326 4.93 -0.77 21.71
C ILE A 326 3.53 -0.15 21.72
N HIS A 327 3.30 0.81 22.60
CA HIS A 327 2.04 1.53 22.69
C HIS A 327 2.07 2.75 21.76
N LEU A 328 1.24 2.72 20.71
CA LEU A 328 1.06 3.86 19.83
C LEU A 328 0.13 4.90 20.45
N THR A 329 0.53 6.15 20.38
CA THR A 329 -0.29 7.29 20.81
C THR A 329 -1.31 7.66 19.74
N THR A 330 -2.30 8.49 20.09
CA THR A 330 -3.25 9.04 19.11
C THR A 330 -2.53 9.83 18.00
N ASN A 331 -1.45 10.50 18.35
CA ASN A 331 -0.62 11.22 17.39
C ASN A 331 0.07 10.27 16.40
N ASP A 332 0.59 9.14 16.88
CA ASP A 332 1.18 8.13 15.99
C ASP A 332 0.15 7.57 15.01
N TYR A 333 -1.06 7.27 15.46
CA TYR A 333 -2.15 6.84 14.57
C TYR A 333 -2.51 7.90 13.52
N PHE A 334 -2.56 9.18 13.93
CA PHE A 334 -2.77 10.28 12.98
C PHE A 334 -1.66 10.33 11.93
N MET A 335 -0.39 10.18 12.35
CA MET A 335 0.77 10.15 11.45
C MET A 335 0.72 8.95 10.49
N VAL A 336 0.30 7.79 10.96
CA VAL A 336 0.10 6.59 10.11
C VAL A 336 -0.95 6.87 9.04
N VAL A 337 -2.12 7.42 9.42
CA VAL A 337 -3.19 7.75 8.47
C VAL A 337 -2.70 8.76 7.44
N LEU A 338 -2.08 9.86 7.88
CA LEU A 338 -1.61 10.92 7.01
C LEU A 338 -0.54 10.40 6.03
N THR A 339 0.45 9.66 6.54
CA THR A 339 1.54 9.12 5.72
C THR A 339 1.02 8.13 4.69
N ALA A 340 0.13 7.21 5.07
CA ALA A 340 -0.39 6.21 4.15
C ALA A 340 -1.30 6.82 3.07
N VAL A 341 -2.15 7.81 3.43
CA VAL A 341 -2.99 8.53 2.45
C VAL A 341 -2.13 9.31 1.46
N LEU A 342 -1.11 10.00 1.92
CA LEU A 342 -0.21 10.73 1.03
C LEU A 342 0.64 9.78 0.17
N ALA A 343 1.11 8.66 0.73
CA ALA A 343 1.86 7.65 0.00
C ALA A 343 1.04 6.98 -1.09
N SER A 344 -0.29 6.87 -0.91
CA SER A 344 -1.17 6.26 -1.91
C SER A 344 -1.12 6.99 -3.25
N ILE A 345 -0.85 8.31 -3.25
CA ILE A 345 -0.85 9.16 -4.46
C ILE A 345 0.23 8.75 -5.49
N GLY A 346 1.31 8.11 -5.06
CA GLY A 346 2.42 7.75 -5.96
C GLY A 346 2.81 6.28 -5.91
N THR A 347 1.99 5.43 -5.29
CA THR A 347 2.28 4.01 -5.21
C THR A 347 1.95 3.33 -6.53
N ALA A 348 2.96 2.74 -7.20
CA ALA A 348 2.73 2.01 -8.43
C ALA A 348 1.91 0.73 -8.19
N GLY A 349 0.94 0.48 -9.07
CA GLY A 349 0.06 -0.70 -9.03
C GLY A 349 0.74 -2.01 -9.47
N VAL A 350 1.93 -2.30 -8.93
CA VAL A 350 2.72 -3.50 -9.22
C VAL A 350 3.01 -4.28 -7.92
N PRO A 351 3.15 -5.62 -7.99
CA PRO A 351 3.36 -6.45 -6.81
C PRO A 351 4.58 -6.05 -5.99
N GLY A 352 4.44 -6.05 -4.65
CA GLY A 352 5.53 -5.82 -3.69
C GLY A 352 5.79 -4.35 -3.33
N VAL A 353 5.34 -3.37 -4.11
CA VAL A 353 5.54 -1.93 -3.80
C VAL A 353 4.82 -1.54 -2.50
N GLY A 354 3.63 -2.05 -2.25
CA GLY A 354 2.86 -1.76 -1.04
C GLY A 354 3.60 -2.10 0.26
N THR A 355 4.36 -3.20 0.28
CA THR A 355 5.15 -3.61 1.44
C THR A 355 6.40 -2.74 1.62
N ILE A 356 6.97 -2.24 0.52
CA ILE A 356 8.04 -1.24 0.58
C ILE A 356 7.50 0.07 1.19
N MET A 357 6.33 0.50 0.76
CA MET A 357 5.66 1.68 1.32
C MET A 357 5.28 1.50 2.80
N LEU A 358 5.01 0.28 3.26
CA LEU A 358 4.82 -0.02 4.68
C LEU A 358 6.03 0.37 5.51
N SER A 359 7.25 0.13 5.02
CA SER A 359 8.47 0.51 5.76
C SER A 359 8.55 2.03 6.02
N MET A 360 8.02 2.83 5.11
CA MET A 360 7.89 4.28 5.28
C MET A 360 6.92 4.63 6.41
N VAL A 361 5.74 3.98 6.44
CA VAL A 361 4.72 4.20 7.48
C VAL A 361 5.28 3.82 8.85
N LEU A 362 5.96 2.67 8.96
CA LEU A 362 6.55 2.22 10.22
C LEU A 362 7.68 3.14 10.69
N SER A 363 8.56 3.57 9.78
CA SER A 363 9.64 4.52 10.10
C SER A 363 9.10 5.84 10.65
N GLN A 364 7.96 6.30 10.13
CA GLN A 364 7.35 7.56 10.56
C GLN A 364 6.95 7.55 12.03
N VAL A 365 6.54 6.40 12.54
CA VAL A 365 6.11 6.20 13.95
C VAL A 365 7.16 5.45 14.76
N GLY A 366 8.38 5.29 14.25
CA GLY A 366 9.50 4.69 14.98
C GLY A 366 9.37 3.20 15.26
N LEU A 367 8.50 2.48 14.54
CA LEU A 367 8.35 1.03 14.71
C LEU A 367 9.50 0.25 14.06
N PRO A 368 9.89 -0.89 14.65
CA PRO A 368 10.99 -1.71 14.12
C PRO A 368 10.64 -2.29 12.75
N LEU A 369 11.53 -2.03 11.78
CA LEU A 369 11.35 -2.50 10.41
C LEU A 369 11.58 -4.01 10.26
N GLU A 370 12.19 -4.65 11.26
CA GLU A 370 12.39 -6.10 11.35
C GLU A 370 11.04 -6.86 11.33
N GLY A 371 9.98 -6.23 11.88
CA GLY A 371 8.61 -6.76 11.84
C GLY A 371 8.06 -6.95 10.42
N ILE A 372 8.58 -6.20 9.43
CA ILE A 372 8.21 -6.37 8.01
C ILE A 372 8.56 -7.78 7.53
N GLY A 373 9.60 -8.41 8.08
CA GLY A 373 9.98 -9.77 7.69
C GLY A 373 8.85 -10.79 7.84
N MET A 374 8.07 -10.69 8.92
CA MET A 374 6.89 -11.54 9.13
C MET A 374 5.78 -11.24 8.10
N ILE A 375 5.57 -9.97 7.80
CA ILE A 375 4.54 -9.54 6.84
C ILE A 375 4.92 -9.97 5.42
N LEU A 376 6.19 -9.80 5.02
CA LEU A 376 6.70 -10.22 3.70
C LEU A 376 6.48 -11.71 3.43
N ALA A 377 6.52 -12.54 4.46
CA ALA A 377 6.28 -13.97 4.33
C ALA A 377 4.87 -14.29 3.80
N VAL A 378 3.89 -13.49 4.20
CA VAL A 378 2.48 -13.66 3.84
C VAL A 378 1.97 -12.60 2.88
N ASP A 379 2.84 -11.64 2.51
CA ASP A 379 2.49 -10.48 1.67
C ASP A 379 1.79 -10.88 0.39
N ARG A 380 2.23 -11.95 -0.26
CA ARG A 380 1.64 -12.37 -1.53
C ARG A 380 0.17 -12.77 -1.39
N ILE A 381 -0.19 -13.43 -0.30
CA ILE A 381 -1.59 -13.81 -0.01
C ILE A 381 -2.42 -12.54 0.22
N VAL A 382 -1.88 -11.61 1.00
CA VAL A 382 -2.54 -10.35 1.32
C VAL A 382 -2.64 -9.43 0.10
N ASP A 383 -1.62 -9.43 -0.77
CA ASP A 383 -1.55 -8.60 -1.98
C ASP A 383 -2.67 -8.93 -2.99
N MET A 384 -3.07 -10.19 -3.08
CA MET A 384 -4.20 -10.63 -3.90
C MET A 384 -5.50 -9.91 -3.47
N GLY A 385 -5.77 -9.88 -2.17
CA GLY A 385 -6.94 -9.19 -1.60
C GLY A 385 -6.86 -7.67 -1.71
N ARG A 386 -5.68 -7.09 -1.41
CA ARG A 386 -5.43 -5.64 -1.53
C ARG A 386 -5.72 -5.13 -2.94
N THR A 387 -5.15 -5.79 -3.94
CA THR A 387 -5.32 -5.40 -5.35
C THR A 387 -6.77 -5.50 -5.79
N THR A 388 -7.49 -6.51 -5.32
CA THR A 388 -8.92 -6.67 -5.60
C THR A 388 -9.72 -5.48 -5.05
N VAL A 389 -9.42 -5.03 -3.84
CA VAL A 389 -10.08 -3.86 -3.24
C VAL A 389 -9.73 -2.58 -4.00
N ASN A 390 -8.45 -2.37 -4.37
CA ASN A 390 -8.03 -1.21 -5.15
C ASN A 390 -8.82 -1.10 -6.45
N ILE A 391 -8.84 -2.18 -7.25
CA ILE A 391 -9.58 -2.23 -8.53
C ILE A 391 -11.08 -2.02 -8.32
N THR A 392 -11.66 -2.57 -7.26
CA THR A 392 -13.07 -2.35 -6.94
C THR A 392 -13.34 -0.86 -6.71
N GLY A 393 -12.49 -0.15 -5.99
CA GLY A 393 -12.60 1.29 -5.78
C GLY A 393 -12.48 2.11 -7.07
N ASP A 394 -11.59 1.70 -8.00
CA ASP A 394 -11.46 2.34 -9.32
C ASP A 394 -12.77 2.26 -10.11
N LEU A 395 -13.41 1.09 -10.11
CA LEU A 395 -14.67 0.84 -10.79
C LEU A 395 -15.84 1.59 -10.13
N VAL A 396 -15.90 1.59 -8.79
CA VAL A 396 -16.89 2.38 -8.03
C VAL A 396 -16.77 3.88 -8.32
N CYS A 397 -15.56 4.41 -8.37
CA CYS A 397 -15.33 5.82 -8.67
C CYS A 397 -15.76 6.17 -10.08
N SER A 398 -15.50 5.29 -11.05
CA SER A 398 -15.83 5.52 -12.46
C SER A 398 -17.31 5.47 -12.72
N ASP A 399 -18.04 4.50 -12.17
CA ASP A 399 -19.49 4.35 -12.31
C ASP A 399 -20.25 5.53 -11.67
N ARG A 400 -19.87 5.95 -10.47
CA ARG A 400 -20.46 7.10 -9.77
C ARG A 400 -20.47 8.37 -10.61
N LYS A 401 -19.46 8.59 -11.45
CA LYS A 401 -19.32 9.82 -12.23
C LYS A 401 -20.20 9.83 -13.46
N SER A 402 -20.35 8.71 -14.14
CA SER A 402 -21.22 8.62 -15.31
C SER A 402 -22.67 8.89 -14.94
N THR A 403 -23.14 8.34 -13.83
CA THR A 403 -24.52 8.52 -13.34
C THR A 403 -24.83 9.98 -12.97
N ARG A 404 -23.87 10.74 -12.43
CA ARG A 404 -24.06 12.18 -12.14
C ARG A 404 -24.03 13.08 -13.37
N LEU A 405 -23.24 12.76 -14.37
CA LEU A 405 -23.21 13.50 -15.64
C LEU A 405 -24.52 13.28 -16.41
N ASN A 406 -25.00 12.04 -16.48
CA ASN A 406 -26.28 11.73 -17.11
C ASN A 406 -27.47 12.40 -16.40
N SER A 407 -27.45 12.51 -15.07
CA SER A 407 -28.51 13.22 -14.33
C SER A 407 -28.53 14.74 -14.56
N SER A 408 -27.38 15.35 -14.86
CA SER A 408 -27.31 16.77 -15.23
C SER A 408 -27.77 17.03 -16.66
N HIS A 409 -27.47 16.13 -17.60
CA HIS A 409 -27.97 16.22 -18.98
C HIS A 409 -29.48 15.96 -19.07
N SER A 410 -30.02 15.01 -18.31
CA SER A 410 -31.46 14.74 -18.28
C SER A 410 -32.27 15.88 -17.65
N ARG A 411 -31.69 16.70 -16.77
CA ARG A 411 -32.31 17.95 -16.28
C ARG A 411 -32.27 19.08 -17.30
N ALA A 412 -31.19 19.19 -18.07
CA ALA A 412 -31.07 20.22 -19.11
C ALA A 412 -32.03 19.97 -20.31
N SER A 413 -32.29 18.70 -20.64
CA SER A 413 -33.22 18.33 -21.72
C SER A 413 -34.71 18.42 -21.33
N ARG A 414 -35.04 18.67 -20.06
CA ARG A 414 -36.40 18.84 -19.54
C ARG A 414 -36.80 20.29 -19.28
N MET A 415 -35.99 21.27 -19.68
CA MET A 415 -36.47 22.65 -19.75
C MET A 415 -37.36 22.77 -20.99
N PRO A 416 -38.65 23.16 -20.83
CA PRO A 416 -39.49 23.42 -21.98
C PRO A 416 -38.87 24.59 -22.76
N SER A 417 -38.74 24.41 -24.07
CA SER A 417 -38.49 25.51 -25.00
C SER A 417 -39.64 26.49 -24.83
N SER A 418 -39.40 27.56 -24.08
CA SER A 418 -40.32 28.71 -24.07
C SER A 418 -40.35 29.28 -25.47
N ALA A 419 -41.48 29.07 -26.12
CA ALA A 419 -41.89 29.80 -27.32
C ALA A 419 -41.98 31.29 -27.04
#